data_5929d881220f5190588b7d04e55f9c9e
#
_entry.id   5929d881220f5190588b7d04e55f9c9e
#
_cell.length_a   1.000
_cell.length_b   1.000
_cell.length_c   1.000
_cell.angle_alpha   90.00
_cell.angle_beta   90.00
_cell.angle_gamma   90.00
#
_symmetry.space_group_name_H-M   'P 1'
#
loop_
_entity.id
_entity.type
_entity.pdbx_description
1 polymer ?
#
loop_
_entity_poly.entity_id
_entity_poly.type
_entity_poly.pdbx_seq_one_letter_code
_entity_poly.pdbx_strand_id
1 'polypeptide(L)'
;IMLRYGFIAAGNIIRSMHRGAEMNEDYNPAEIGIYDINEEVRKDYAARGYKTFDSMKELIDNSEMLVLGVTPKVVGFIIDELAQNYRPDQVMLTVVTGVEQPWYQEHLGKDCKVVICMPNMSSQVGEGAFAVSRSEACTDEDVDKVCAILRSCGLVEEIPDGMMAEILPFNGSAPGFFYHIANLMVKEAKELGLDPETAVRLFAETMKGSAEMILSSDTSLEDLEKALRLPGGATVTALEKIESMGFDAMYHEFVKVSVEHCRELGNQK
;
A
#
# COMPACT_ATOMS: atom_id res chain seq x y z
N ILE A 1 -5.37 29.98 1.14
CA ILE A 1 -4.09 29.24 1.15
C ILE A 1 -4.37 27.91 0.48
N MET A 2 -3.68 27.61 -0.63
CA MET A 2 -3.77 26.32 -1.32
C MET A 2 -3.28 25.21 -0.39
N LEU A 3 -4.00 24.11 -0.29
CA LEU A 3 -3.61 22.94 0.46
C LEU A 3 -2.60 22.12 -0.35
N ARG A 4 -1.67 21.48 0.32
CA ARG A 4 -0.66 20.65 -0.34
C ARG A 4 -1.29 19.41 -0.97
N TYR A 5 -2.19 18.73 -0.25
CA TYR A 5 -2.91 17.54 -0.72
C TYR A 5 -4.41 17.67 -0.52
N GLY A 6 -5.19 17.17 -1.49
CA GLY A 6 -6.62 16.94 -1.40
C GLY A 6 -6.95 15.47 -1.55
N PHE A 7 -7.48 14.85 -0.51
CA PHE A 7 -7.85 13.44 -0.52
C PHE A 7 -9.32 13.26 -0.90
N ILE A 8 -9.57 12.57 -2.00
CA ILE A 8 -10.89 12.15 -2.46
C ILE A 8 -11.16 10.76 -1.90
N ALA A 9 -12.02 10.69 -0.92
CA ALA A 9 -12.29 9.57 -0.02
C ALA A 9 -11.15 9.27 0.99
N ALA A 10 -11.55 8.83 2.19
CA ALA A 10 -10.66 8.55 3.30
C ALA A 10 -10.98 7.19 3.95
N GLY A 11 -11.03 6.15 3.12
CA GLY A 11 -11.23 4.76 3.53
C GLY A 11 -10.04 4.19 4.33
N ASN A 12 -10.09 2.89 4.61
CA ASN A 12 -9.13 2.22 5.51
C ASN A 12 -7.67 2.42 5.13
N ILE A 13 -7.33 2.33 3.84
CA ILE A 13 -5.93 2.48 3.39
C ILE A 13 -5.44 3.92 3.57
N ILE A 14 -6.28 4.91 3.26
CA ILE A 14 -5.95 6.33 3.46
C ILE A 14 -5.80 6.64 4.94
N ARG A 15 -6.68 6.12 5.80
CA ARG A 15 -6.54 6.25 7.26
C ARG A 15 -5.26 5.63 7.79
N SER A 16 -4.86 4.48 7.24
CA SER A 16 -3.61 3.82 7.56
C SER A 16 -2.39 4.70 7.23
N MET A 17 -2.39 5.28 6.03
CA MET A 17 -1.35 6.21 5.59
C MET A 17 -1.27 7.45 6.51
N HIS A 18 -2.41 8.09 6.81
CA HIS A 18 -2.44 9.26 7.69
C HIS A 18 -1.94 8.93 9.11
N ARG A 19 -2.34 7.78 9.69
CA ARG A 19 -1.85 7.36 11.01
C ARG A 19 -0.34 7.19 11.04
N GLY A 20 0.25 6.60 10.01
CA GLY A 20 1.70 6.49 9.91
C GLY A 20 2.37 7.84 9.68
N ALA A 21 1.82 8.67 8.81
CA ALA A 21 2.34 10.00 8.54
C ALA A 21 2.30 10.90 9.79
N GLU A 22 1.24 10.81 10.60
CA GLU A 22 1.10 11.55 11.87
C GLU A 22 2.15 11.18 12.93
N MET A 23 2.88 10.07 12.76
CA MET A 23 4.03 9.72 13.61
C MET A 23 5.28 10.55 13.27
N ASN A 24 5.29 11.21 12.11
CA ASN A 24 6.37 12.08 11.67
C ASN A 24 6.12 13.51 12.18
N GLU A 25 7.08 14.09 12.89
CA GLU A 25 6.98 15.43 13.48
C GLU A 25 6.79 16.55 12.44
N ASP A 26 7.26 16.34 11.20
CA ASP A 26 7.12 17.28 10.10
C ASP A 26 5.75 17.21 9.39
N TYR A 27 4.90 16.25 9.78
CA TYR A 27 3.58 16.09 9.17
C TYR A 27 2.58 17.11 9.71
N ASN A 28 1.96 17.87 8.81
CA ASN A 28 1.02 18.94 9.19
C ASN A 28 -0.39 18.67 8.63
N PRO A 29 -1.35 18.19 9.45
CA PRO A 29 -2.72 17.96 9.02
C PRO A 29 -3.42 19.20 8.43
N ALA A 30 -3.04 20.41 8.85
CA ALA A 30 -3.65 21.64 8.36
C ALA A 30 -3.35 21.95 6.87
N GLU A 31 -2.35 21.29 6.28
CA GLU A 31 -2.01 21.40 4.85
C GLU A 31 -2.78 20.38 3.98
N ILE A 32 -3.68 19.60 4.58
CA ILE A 32 -4.35 18.49 3.94
C ILE A 32 -5.87 18.68 3.96
N GLY A 33 -6.45 18.56 2.79
CA GLY A 33 -7.89 18.56 2.57
C GLY A 33 -8.47 17.14 2.47
N ILE A 34 -9.64 16.94 3.03
CA ILE A 34 -10.39 15.67 2.99
C ILE A 34 -11.79 15.92 2.45
N TYR A 35 -12.15 15.20 1.42
CA TYR A 35 -13.52 15.01 1.00
C TYR A 35 -13.90 13.53 1.11
N ASP A 36 -14.97 13.24 1.79
CA ASP A 36 -15.59 11.91 1.86
C ASP A 36 -17.11 12.08 1.84
N ILE A 37 -17.83 11.19 1.17
CA ILE A 37 -19.29 11.23 1.15
C ILE A 37 -19.90 11.03 2.55
N ASN A 38 -19.18 10.32 3.42
CA ASN A 38 -19.59 10.06 4.79
C ASN A 38 -19.22 11.26 5.70
N GLU A 39 -20.22 11.97 6.20
CA GLU A 39 -20.05 13.11 7.10
C GLU A 39 -19.29 12.76 8.40
N GLU A 40 -19.51 11.56 8.95
CA GLU A 40 -18.81 11.13 10.17
C GLU A 40 -17.31 10.98 9.95
N VAL A 41 -16.90 10.56 8.75
CA VAL A 41 -15.49 10.52 8.35
C VAL A 41 -14.92 11.95 8.33
N ARG A 42 -15.63 12.90 7.71
CA ARG A 42 -15.20 14.30 7.65
C ARG A 42 -15.09 14.93 9.05
N LYS A 43 -16.04 14.63 9.97
CA LYS A 43 -16.00 15.10 11.36
C LYS A 43 -14.79 14.56 12.12
N ASP A 44 -14.49 13.25 11.96
CA ASP A 44 -13.31 12.63 12.58
C ASP A 44 -12.01 13.32 12.13
N TYR A 45 -11.85 13.55 10.83
CA TYR A 45 -10.68 14.26 10.29
C TYR A 45 -10.61 15.71 10.74
N ALA A 46 -11.74 16.43 10.76
CA ALA A 46 -11.79 17.81 11.25
C ALA A 46 -11.34 17.93 12.71
N ALA A 47 -11.75 16.96 13.57
CA ALA A 47 -11.34 16.90 14.97
C ALA A 47 -9.82 16.65 15.13
N ARG A 48 -9.16 16.07 14.14
CA ARG A 48 -7.70 15.83 14.09
C ARG A 48 -6.92 16.97 13.43
N GLY A 49 -7.58 18.07 13.06
CA GLY A 49 -6.94 19.28 12.49
C GLY A 49 -6.84 19.32 10.98
N TYR A 50 -7.42 18.36 10.25
CA TYR A 50 -7.50 18.40 8.79
C TYR A 50 -8.56 19.37 8.30
N LYS A 51 -8.38 19.90 7.10
CA LYS A 51 -9.41 20.67 6.39
C LYS A 51 -10.41 19.71 5.75
N THR A 52 -11.70 19.90 5.96
CA THR A 52 -12.75 19.09 5.34
C THR A 52 -13.60 19.88 4.38
N PHE A 53 -14.09 19.24 3.33
CA PHE A 53 -14.89 19.85 2.27
C PHE A 53 -16.19 19.08 2.07
N ASP A 54 -17.25 19.81 1.69
CA ASP A 54 -18.57 19.22 1.44
C ASP A 54 -18.76 18.78 -0.02
N SER A 55 -17.86 19.18 -0.93
CA SER A 55 -17.86 18.75 -2.32
C SER A 55 -16.45 18.43 -2.83
N MET A 56 -16.39 17.47 -3.78
CA MET A 56 -15.14 17.12 -4.45
C MET A 56 -14.56 18.30 -5.23
N LYS A 57 -15.41 19.06 -5.91
CA LYS A 57 -15.01 20.26 -6.64
C LYS A 57 -14.29 21.26 -5.73
N GLU A 58 -14.86 21.56 -4.58
CA GLU A 58 -14.27 22.54 -3.64
C GLU A 58 -12.91 22.04 -3.12
N LEU A 59 -12.77 20.74 -2.83
CA LEU A 59 -11.49 20.14 -2.49
C LEU A 59 -10.46 20.33 -3.62
N ILE A 60 -10.82 19.98 -4.87
CA ILE A 60 -9.94 20.07 -6.03
C ILE A 60 -9.46 21.49 -6.25
N ASP A 61 -10.39 22.47 -6.19
CA ASP A 61 -10.09 23.90 -6.39
C ASP A 61 -9.09 24.44 -5.35
N ASN A 62 -9.05 23.85 -4.16
CA ASN A 62 -8.21 24.30 -3.04
C ASN A 62 -6.95 23.45 -2.80
N SER A 63 -6.64 22.49 -3.69
CA SER A 63 -5.52 21.55 -3.51
C SER A 63 -4.49 21.68 -4.64
N GLU A 64 -3.20 21.58 -4.31
CA GLU A 64 -2.11 21.51 -5.28
C GLU A 64 -2.01 20.12 -5.91
N MET A 65 -2.13 19.09 -5.09
CA MET A 65 -2.05 17.68 -5.48
C MET A 65 -3.29 16.94 -5.01
N LEU A 66 -3.65 15.87 -5.72
CA LEU A 66 -4.82 15.06 -5.38
C LEU A 66 -4.40 13.64 -4.98
N VAL A 67 -5.12 13.05 -4.05
CA VAL A 67 -5.01 11.62 -3.70
C VAL A 67 -6.38 10.98 -3.84
N LEU A 68 -6.49 10.00 -4.75
CA LEU A 68 -7.73 9.29 -5.04
C LEU A 68 -7.75 7.97 -4.27
N GLY A 69 -8.58 7.89 -3.23
CA GLY A 69 -8.64 6.77 -2.27
C GLY A 69 -9.93 5.95 -2.32
N VAL A 70 -10.65 5.96 -3.44
CA VAL A 70 -11.89 5.20 -3.62
C VAL A 70 -11.65 3.74 -4.02
N THR A 71 -12.68 2.91 -3.95
CA THR A 71 -12.61 1.53 -4.47
C THR A 71 -12.78 1.50 -6.00
N PRO A 72 -12.37 0.41 -6.70
CA PRO A 72 -12.55 0.28 -8.15
C PRO A 72 -14.01 0.47 -8.60
N LYS A 73 -14.97 -0.02 -7.82
CA LYS A 73 -16.41 0.16 -8.12
C LYS A 73 -16.87 1.62 -8.06
N VAL A 74 -16.24 2.42 -7.23
CA VAL A 74 -16.65 3.81 -7.00
C VAL A 74 -16.00 4.75 -8.02
N VAL A 75 -14.77 4.46 -8.46
CA VAL A 75 -14.04 5.36 -9.36
C VAL A 75 -14.80 5.64 -10.66
N GLY A 76 -15.45 4.63 -11.24
CA GLY A 76 -16.28 4.78 -12.44
C GLY A 76 -17.48 5.73 -12.29
N PHE A 77 -18.00 5.86 -11.05
CA PHE A 77 -19.13 6.78 -10.78
C PHE A 77 -18.69 8.24 -10.60
N ILE A 78 -17.44 8.46 -10.17
CA ILE A 78 -16.97 9.81 -9.85
C ILE A 78 -16.03 10.39 -10.90
N ILE A 79 -15.60 9.58 -11.88
CA ILE A 79 -14.55 9.99 -12.83
C ILE A 79 -14.98 11.18 -13.69
N ASP A 80 -16.26 11.26 -14.08
CA ASP A 80 -16.77 12.36 -14.88
C ASP A 80 -16.75 13.69 -14.11
N GLU A 81 -17.11 13.69 -12.82
CA GLU A 81 -17.01 14.85 -11.95
C GLU A 81 -15.55 15.21 -11.70
N LEU A 82 -14.70 14.23 -11.49
CA LEU A 82 -13.26 14.43 -11.35
C LEU A 82 -12.68 15.07 -12.61
N ALA A 83 -12.99 14.55 -13.79
CA ALA A 83 -12.50 15.05 -15.08
C ALA A 83 -12.93 16.49 -15.36
N GLN A 84 -14.14 16.88 -14.97
CA GLN A 84 -14.66 18.25 -15.14
C GLN A 84 -13.93 19.28 -14.27
N ASN A 85 -13.33 18.87 -13.16
CA ASN A 85 -12.73 19.75 -12.18
C ASN A 85 -11.20 19.57 -12.05
N TYR A 86 -10.63 18.45 -12.53
CA TYR A 86 -9.19 18.19 -12.54
C TYR A 86 -8.45 19.22 -13.39
N ARG A 87 -7.38 19.76 -12.86
CA ARG A 87 -6.55 20.75 -13.58
C ARG A 87 -5.29 20.09 -14.12
N PRO A 88 -4.84 20.44 -15.35
CA PRO A 88 -3.65 19.84 -15.98
C PRO A 88 -2.32 20.09 -15.22
N ASP A 89 -2.28 21.11 -14.35
CA ASP A 89 -1.14 21.41 -13.50
C ASP A 89 -1.07 20.56 -12.23
N GLN A 90 -2.16 19.89 -11.86
CA GLN A 90 -2.21 19.02 -10.69
C GLN A 90 -1.60 17.64 -10.98
N VAL A 91 -0.94 17.07 -9.98
CA VAL A 91 -0.55 15.65 -9.97
C VAL A 91 -1.52 14.89 -9.10
N MET A 92 -2.00 13.75 -9.60
CA MET A 92 -2.90 12.88 -8.86
C MET A 92 -2.19 11.57 -8.50
N LEU A 93 -2.13 11.26 -7.20
CA LEU A 93 -1.79 9.94 -6.69
C LEU A 93 -3.08 9.12 -6.58
N THR A 94 -3.10 7.90 -7.08
CA THR A 94 -4.25 7.01 -6.96
C THR A 94 -3.86 5.69 -6.31
N VAL A 95 -4.67 5.22 -5.35
CA VAL A 95 -4.52 3.91 -4.71
C VAL A 95 -5.64 2.94 -5.12
N VAL A 96 -6.31 3.22 -6.23
CA VAL A 96 -7.40 2.39 -6.76
C VAL A 96 -6.84 1.13 -7.39
N THR A 97 -7.04 0.00 -6.73
CA THR A 97 -6.51 -1.31 -7.15
C THR A 97 -7.02 -1.72 -8.54
N GLY A 98 -6.10 -2.16 -9.41
CA GLY A 98 -6.42 -2.73 -10.72
C GLY A 98 -6.80 -1.71 -11.80
N VAL A 99 -6.77 -0.40 -11.51
CA VAL A 99 -7.01 0.65 -12.51
C VAL A 99 -5.67 1.20 -12.98
N GLU A 100 -5.39 1.06 -14.28
CA GLU A 100 -4.11 1.36 -14.90
C GLU A 100 -4.11 2.69 -15.67
N GLN A 101 -2.93 3.17 -16.05
CA GLN A 101 -2.72 4.46 -16.73
C GLN A 101 -3.62 4.71 -17.94
N PRO A 102 -3.84 3.75 -18.87
CA PRO A 102 -4.67 4.00 -20.05
C PRO A 102 -6.10 4.43 -19.71
N TRP A 103 -6.66 3.89 -18.61
CA TRP A 103 -8.01 4.27 -18.19
C TRP A 103 -8.07 5.72 -17.69
N TYR A 104 -7.09 6.17 -16.92
CA TYR A 104 -7.02 7.58 -16.49
C TYR A 104 -6.80 8.52 -17.68
N GLN A 105 -5.95 8.13 -18.63
CA GLN A 105 -5.70 8.91 -19.85
C GLN A 105 -6.95 9.05 -20.73
N GLU A 106 -7.78 8.02 -20.79
CA GLU A 106 -9.06 8.04 -21.52
C GLU A 106 -10.02 9.09 -20.93
N HIS A 107 -10.09 9.21 -19.61
CA HIS A 107 -11.08 10.05 -18.91
C HIS A 107 -10.55 11.46 -18.58
N LEU A 108 -9.29 11.58 -18.21
CA LEU A 108 -8.68 12.85 -17.78
C LEU A 108 -7.85 13.54 -18.88
N GLY A 109 -7.65 12.87 -20.00
CA GLY A 109 -6.82 13.34 -21.11
C GLY A 109 -5.43 12.71 -21.11
N LYS A 110 -4.81 12.66 -22.30
CA LYS A 110 -3.52 11.97 -22.53
C LYS A 110 -2.36 12.54 -21.70
N ASP A 111 -2.41 13.83 -21.41
CA ASP A 111 -1.37 14.56 -20.68
C ASP A 111 -1.65 14.64 -19.18
N CYS A 112 -2.60 13.82 -18.66
CA CYS A 112 -2.88 13.79 -17.24
C CYS A 112 -1.67 13.28 -16.45
N LYS A 113 -1.38 13.97 -15.34
CA LYS A 113 -0.29 13.63 -14.43
C LYS A 113 -0.82 12.70 -13.35
N VAL A 114 -0.69 11.40 -13.56
CA VAL A 114 -1.17 10.37 -12.63
C VAL A 114 -0.04 9.48 -12.17
N VAL A 115 0.07 9.30 -10.86
CA VAL A 115 0.92 8.32 -10.21
C VAL A 115 0.02 7.26 -9.58
N ILE A 116 0.13 6.02 -10.05
CA ILE A 116 -0.57 4.87 -9.47
C ILE A 116 0.28 4.31 -8.34
N CYS A 117 -0.34 3.97 -7.23
CA CYS A 117 0.32 3.43 -6.06
C CYS A 117 -0.37 2.15 -5.59
N MET A 118 0.43 1.11 -5.36
CA MET A 118 0.03 -0.08 -4.59
C MET A 118 0.52 0.10 -3.15
N PRO A 119 -0.37 0.46 -2.22
CA PRO A 119 -0.04 0.64 -0.81
C PRO A 119 -0.20 -0.66 -0.02
N ASN A 120 0.20 -0.62 1.27
CA ASN A 120 -0.18 -1.66 2.22
C ASN A 120 -0.53 -1.10 3.61
N MET A 121 -1.18 -1.93 4.43
CA MET A 121 -1.67 -1.55 5.76
C MET A 121 -0.56 -1.32 6.79
N SER A 122 0.67 -1.77 6.54
CA SER A 122 1.82 -1.51 7.42
C SER A 122 2.19 -0.03 7.50
N SER A 123 1.70 0.79 6.56
CA SER A 123 1.81 2.25 6.63
C SER A 123 1.30 2.84 7.94
N GLN A 124 0.32 2.20 8.58
CA GLN A 124 -0.27 2.69 9.85
C GLN A 124 0.72 2.70 11.03
N VAL A 125 1.84 2.00 10.93
CA VAL A 125 2.93 1.98 11.92
C VAL A 125 4.22 2.61 11.38
N GLY A 126 4.13 3.35 10.27
CA GLY A 126 5.28 4.00 9.64
C GLY A 126 6.15 3.08 8.78
N GLU A 127 5.75 1.82 8.61
CA GLU A 127 6.50 0.78 7.88
C GLU A 127 5.76 0.35 6.59
N GLY A 128 5.13 1.31 5.90
CA GLY A 128 4.46 1.06 4.63
C GLY A 128 5.46 0.65 3.54
N ALA A 129 4.99 -0.16 2.60
CA ALA A 129 5.71 -0.45 1.36
C ALA A 129 4.82 -0.03 0.19
N PHE A 130 5.27 0.95 -0.57
CA PHE A 130 4.51 1.57 -1.65
C PHE A 130 5.23 1.34 -2.99
N ALA A 131 4.61 0.58 -3.87
CA ALA A 131 5.05 0.51 -5.26
C ALA A 131 4.30 1.58 -6.06
N VAL A 132 5.02 2.39 -6.83
CA VAL A 132 4.42 3.46 -7.65
C VAL A 132 4.81 3.31 -9.12
N SER A 133 3.90 3.69 -10.02
CA SER A 133 4.21 3.92 -11.44
C SER A 133 3.60 5.24 -11.88
N ARG A 134 4.23 5.92 -12.83
CA ARG A 134 3.80 7.25 -13.28
C ARG A 134 3.36 7.26 -14.74
N SER A 135 2.46 8.20 -15.09
CA SER A 135 2.19 8.53 -16.48
C SER A 135 3.39 9.24 -17.11
N GLU A 136 3.52 9.16 -18.45
CA GLU A 136 4.59 9.84 -19.20
C GLU A 136 4.60 11.37 -19.01
N ALA A 137 3.47 11.96 -18.64
CA ALA A 137 3.33 13.40 -18.37
C ALA A 137 3.94 13.84 -17.04
N CYS A 138 4.19 12.90 -16.10
CA CYS A 138 4.81 13.22 -14.81
C CYS A 138 6.31 13.43 -14.94
N THR A 139 6.80 14.55 -14.42
CA THR A 139 8.24 14.78 -14.20
C THR A 139 8.72 14.10 -12.92
N ASP A 140 10.04 13.98 -12.73
CA ASP A 140 10.62 13.49 -11.47
C ASP A 140 10.19 14.37 -10.28
N GLU A 141 10.11 15.69 -10.49
CA GLU A 141 9.63 16.64 -9.47
C GLU A 141 8.17 16.40 -9.10
N ASP A 142 7.30 16.08 -10.07
CA ASP A 142 5.90 15.75 -9.83
C ASP A 142 5.78 14.49 -8.95
N VAL A 143 6.55 13.44 -9.28
CA VAL A 143 6.58 12.19 -8.51
C VAL A 143 7.12 12.43 -7.10
N ASP A 144 8.21 13.18 -6.96
CA ASP A 144 8.80 13.48 -5.66
C ASP A 144 7.84 14.24 -4.75
N LYS A 145 7.13 15.23 -5.29
CA LYS A 145 6.15 16.02 -4.53
C LYS A 145 4.96 15.17 -4.09
N VAL A 146 4.37 14.40 -5.02
CA VAL A 146 3.15 13.63 -4.69
C VAL A 146 3.45 12.43 -3.80
N CYS A 147 4.63 11.82 -3.92
CA CYS A 147 5.04 10.70 -3.09
C CYS A 147 5.61 11.10 -1.73
N ALA A 148 5.80 12.38 -1.43
CA ALA A 148 6.32 12.81 -0.12
C ALA A 148 5.41 12.35 1.03
N ILE A 149 4.09 12.29 0.82
CA ILE A 149 3.14 11.75 1.81
C ILE A 149 3.36 10.26 2.06
N LEU A 150 3.70 9.48 1.04
CA LEU A 150 4.00 8.04 1.16
C LEU A 150 5.30 7.82 1.93
N ARG A 151 6.34 8.60 1.60
CA ARG A 151 7.65 8.55 2.27
C ARG A 151 7.58 8.94 3.74
N SER A 152 6.58 9.70 4.16
CA SER A 152 6.38 10.01 5.58
C SER A 152 5.89 8.81 6.41
N CYS A 153 5.44 7.73 5.77
CA CYS A 153 4.92 6.54 6.45
C CYS A 153 5.41 5.21 5.85
N GLY A 154 6.52 5.21 5.09
CA GLY A 154 7.12 3.99 4.57
C GLY A 154 8.09 4.17 3.40
N LEU A 155 8.51 3.06 2.83
CA LEU A 155 9.37 2.95 1.65
C LEU A 155 8.54 3.18 0.38
N VAL A 156 9.09 3.92 -0.58
CA VAL A 156 8.50 4.12 -1.91
C VAL A 156 9.47 3.64 -2.98
N GLU A 157 9.02 2.70 -3.80
CA GLU A 157 9.77 2.17 -4.95
C GLU A 157 8.99 2.41 -6.25
N GLU A 158 9.67 2.96 -7.24
CA GLU A 158 9.08 3.12 -8.57
C GLU A 158 9.26 1.85 -9.39
N ILE A 159 8.18 1.36 -9.99
CA ILE A 159 8.15 0.16 -10.84
C ILE A 159 7.68 0.54 -12.25
N PRO A 160 7.99 -0.28 -13.28
CA PRO A 160 7.48 -0.06 -14.62
C PRO A 160 5.96 0.00 -14.66
N ASP A 161 5.43 0.83 -15.57
CA ASP A 161 3.97 0.88 -15.80
C ASP A 161 3.43 -0.47 -16.26
N GLY A 162 2.18 -0.78 -15.89
CA GLY A 162 1.55 -2.06 -16.17
C GLY A 162 1.94 -3.22 -15.24
N MET A 163 2.78 -2.99 -14.21
CA MET A 163 3.24 -4.03 -13.27
C MET A 163 2.54 -3.98 -11.91
N MET A 164 1.46 -3.20 -11.78
CA MET A 164 0.75 -3.05 -10.49
C MET A 164 0.06 -4.32 -10.01
N ALA A 165 -0.44 -5.16 -10.92
CA ALA A 165 -1.01 -6.44 -10.55
C ALA A 165 0.07 -7.42 -10.08
N GLU A 166 1.22 -7.43 -10.74
CA GLU A 166 2.36 -8.30 -10.45
C GLU A 166 3.01 -7.99 -9.11
N ILE A 167 3.04 -6.72 -8.69
CA ILE A 167 3.62 -6.32 -7.39
C ILE A 167 2.69 -6.59 -6.21
N LEU A 168 1.38 -6.69 -6.42
CA LEU A 168 0.39 -6.88 -5.36
C LEU A 168 0.73 -8.01 -4.38
N PRO A 169 1.13 -9.23 -4.82
CA PRO A 169 1.48 -10.32 -3.91
C PRO A 169 2.62 -10.00 -2.94
N PHE A 170 3.55 -9.13 -3.35
CA PHE A 170 4.77 -8.82 -2.62
C PHE A 170 4.62 -7.69 -1.60
N ASN A 171 3.66 -6.77 -1.80
CA ASN A 171 3.43 -5.68 -0.87
C ASN A 171 1.97 -5.57 -0.40
N GLY A 172 0.99 -5.51 -1.31
CA GLY A 172 -0.42 -5.30 -0.95
C GLY A 172 -1.06 -6.49 -0.25
N SER A 173 -0.83 -7.73 -0.75
CA SER A 173 -1.38 -8.96 -0.18
C SER A 173 -0.46 -9.63 0.85
N ALA A 174 0.84 -9.35 0.82
CA ALA A 174 1.84 -9.98 1.70
C ALA A 174 1.51 -9.88 3.20
N PRO A 175 1.01 -8.76 3.75
CA PRO A 175 0.62 -8.68 5.15
C PRO A 175 -0.44 -9.73 5.53
N GLY A 176 -1.41 -9.98 4.66
CA GLY A 176 -2.43 -11.02 4.87
C GLY A 176 -1.82 -12.43 4.95
N PHE A 177 -0.86 -12.73 4.08
CA PHE A 177 -0.10 -13.98 4.13
C PHE A 177 0.69 -14.12 5.44
N PHE A 178 1.40 -13.08 5.86
CA PHE A 178 2.16 -13.11 7.12
C PHE A 178 1.26 -13.26 8.35
N TYR A 179 0.11 -12.61 8.38
CA TYR A 179 -0.87 -12.79 9.47
C TYR A 179 -1.44 -14.21 9.49
N HIS A 180 -1.64 -14.82 8.31
CA HIS A 180 -2.07 -16.22 8.23
C HIS A 180 -1.02 -17.17 8.81
N ILE A 181 0.26 -17.01 8.47
CA ILE A 181 1.38 -17.79 9.05
C ILE A 181 1.44 -17.58 10.57
N ALA A 182 1.34 -16.33 11.05
CA ALA A 182 1.32 -16.03 12.48
C ALA A 182 0.16 -16.74 13.22
N ASN A 183 -1.02 -16.79 12.61
CA ASN A 183 -2.17 -17.53 13.16
C ASN A 183 -1.91 -19.06 13.23
N LEU A 184 -1.22 -19.62 12.25
CA LEU A 184 -0.79 -21.03 12.31
C LEU A 184 0.20 -21.25 13.45
N MET A 185 1.19 -20.36 13.62
CA MET A 185 2.15 -20.44 14.73
C MET A 185 1.47 -20.41 16.11
N VAL A 186 0.42 -19.59 16.28
CA VAL A 186 -0.38 -19.56 17.51
C VAL A 186 -1.08 -20.90 17.80
N LYS A 187 -1.61 -21.56 16.75
CA LYS A 187 -2.24 -22.88 16.87
C LYS A 187 -1.24 -23.94 17.29
N GLU A 188 -0.09 -24.00 16.61
CA GLU A 188 0.99 -24.94 16.94
C GLU A 188 1.55 -24.72 18.35
N ALA A 189 1.71 -23.46 18.79
CA ALA A 189 2.14 -23.15 20.14
C ALA A 189 1.21 -23.77 21.19
N LYS A 190 -0.11 -23.72 20.99
CA LYS A 190 -1.09 -24.34 21.89
C LYS A 190 -0.96 -25.86 21.93
N GLU A 191 -0.78 -26.50 20.78
CA GLU A 191 -0.61 -27.96 20.69
C GLU A 191 0.71 -28.41 21.38
N LEU A 192 1.74 -27.57 21.35
CA LEU A 192 3.01 -27.82 22.02
C LEU A 192 3.02 -27.44 23.52
N GLY A 193 1.92 -26.90 24.05
CA GLY A 193 1.83 -26.47 25.43
C GLY A 193 2.57 -25.18 25.75
N LEU A 194 2.90 -24.36 24.74
CA LEU A 194 3.49 -23.04 24.90
C LEU A 194 2.41 -21.98 25.12
N ASP A 195 2.76 -20.93 25.86
CA ASP A 195 1.91 -19.76 25.95
C ASP A 195 1.79 -19.05 24.59
N PRO A 196 0.58 -18.94 24.01
CA PRO A 196 0.39 -18.40 22.66
C PRO A 196 0.79 -16.93 22.53
N GLU A 197 0.64 -16.13 23.59
CA GLU A 197 1.03 -14.71 23.57
C GLU A 197 2.55 -14.55 23.50
N THR A 198 3.27 -15.37 24.24
CA THR A 198 4.73 -15.42 24.20
C THR A 198 5.22 -15.90 22.83
N ALA A 199 4.60 -16.96 22.29
CA ALA A 199 4.97 -17.51 20.98
C ALA A 199 4.78 -16.48 19.86
N VAL A 200 3.65 -15.75 19.83
CA VAL A 200 3.39 -14.76 18.79
C VAL A 200 4.32 -13.54 18.89
N ARG A 201 4.64 -13.09 20.13
CA ARG A 201 5.61 -12.00 20.31
C ARG A 201 7.00 -12.37 19.80
N LEU A 202 7.50 -13.55 20.15
CA LEU A 202 8.79 -14.05 19.67
C LEU A 202 8.78 -14.23 18.14
N PHE A 203 7.72 -14.77 17.59
CA PHE A 203 7.59 -14.95 16.13
C PHE A 203 7.57 -13.60 15.40
N ALA A 204 6.78 -12.64 15.87
CA ALA A 204 6.71 -11.30 15.27
C ALA A 204 8.05 -10.56 15.32
N GLU A 205 8.78 -10.63 16.45
CA GLU A 205 10.10 -10.01 16.58
C GLU A 205 11.13 -10.72 15.69
N THR A 206 11.03 -12.06 15.54
CA THR A 206 11.86 -12.83 14.61
C THR A 206 11.61 -12.43 13.16
N MET A 207 10.33 -12.27 12.74
CA MET A 207 9.99 -11.78 11.40
C MET A 207 10.57 -10.41 11.13
N LYS A 208 10.44 -9.48 12.10
CA LYS A 208 10.99 -8.13 12.00
C LYS A 208 12.52 -8.17 11.86
N GLY A 209 13.21 -8.93 12.70
CA GLY A 209 14.67 -9.08 12.62
C GLY A 209 15.12 -9.72 11.31
N SER A 210 14.38 -10.71 10.80
CA SER A 210 14.68 -11.33 9.50
C SER A 210 14.49 -10.35 8.34
N ALA A 211 13.45 -9.54 8.37
CA ALA A 211 13.23 -8.48 7.39
C ALA A 211 14.37 -7.43 7.42
N GLU A 212 14.79 -7.01 8.61
CA GLU A 212 15.90 -6.08 8.78
C GLU A 212 17.22 -6.67 8.23
N MET A 213 17.47 -7.96 8.45
CA MET A 213 18.62 -8.66 7.86
C MET A 213 18.60 -8.68 6.33
N ILE A 214 17.42 -8.82 5.73
CA ILE A 214 17.25 -8.78 4.26
C ILE A 214 17.55 -7.36 3.74
N LEU A 215 17.08 -6.32 4.42
CA LEU A 215 17.20 -4.93 3.97
C LEU A 215 18.60 -4.33 4.20
N SER A 216 19.29 -4.73 5.28
CA SER A 216 20.55 -4.12 5.71
C SER A 216 21.81 -4.92 5.35
N SER A 217 21.67 -6.19 4.95
CA SER A 217 22.80 -7.08 4.66
C SER A 217 23.24 -7.00 3.20
N ASP A 218 24.56 -7.00 2.98
CA ASP A 218 25.14 -7.22 1.63
C ASP A 218 25.13 -8.71 1.20
N THR A 219 24.70 -9.60 2.10
CA THR A 219 24.61 -11.05 1.84
C THR A 219 23.37 -11.34 1.02
N SER A 220 23.49 -12.17 -0.01
CA SER A 220 22.33 -12.57 -0.82
C SER A 220 21.29 -13.32 0.02
N LEU A 221 20.01 -13.23 -0.36
CA LEU A 221 18.93 -13.94 0.32
C LEU A 221 19.17 -15.46 0.33
N GLU A 222 19.70 -16.00 -0.76
CA GLU A 222 20.10 -17.42 -0.87
C GLU A 222 21.17 -17.81 0.14
N ASP A 223 22.19 -16.96 0.34
CA ASP A 223 23.25 -17.24 1.31
C ASP A 223 22.79 -17.04 2.77
N LEU A 224 21.88 -16.09 3.03
CA LEU A 224 21.23 -15.95 4.35
C LEU A 224 20.46 -17.21 4.70
N GLU A 225 19.67 -17.75 3.79
CA GLU A 225 18.95 -19.01 3.99
C GLU A 225 19.89 -20.20 4.15
N LYS A 226 20.91 -20.33 3.28
CA LYS A 226 21.91 -21.37 3.33
C LYS A 226 22.67 -21.43 4.64
N ALA A 227 22.96 -20.26 5.23
CA ALA A 227 23.64 -20.17 6.54
C ALA A 227 22.84 -20.85 7.67
N LEU A 228 21.51 -20.94 7.53
CA LEU A 228 20.64 -21.63 8.50
C LEU A 228 20.41 -23.11 8.18
N ARG A 229 20.80 -23.58 7.00
CA ARG A 229 20.67 -25.00 6.57
C ARG A 229 21.89 -25.83 7.00
N LEU A 230 22.15 -25.88 8.30
CA LEU A 230 23.26 -26.66 8.84
C LEU A 230 22.96 -28.18 8.76
N PRO A 231 23.89 -29.03 8.26
CA PRO A 231 23.70 -30.48 8.17
C PRO A 231 23.27 -31.10 9.51
N GLY A 232 22.17 -31.82 9.53
CA GLY A 232 21.62 -32.46 10.75
C GLY A 232 20.90 -31.48 11.69
N GLY A 233 20.74 -30.21 11.31
CA GLY A 233 20.02 -29.20 12.09
C GLY A 233 18.51 -29.32 11.97
N ALA A 234 17.79 -28.87 13.00
CA ALA A 234 16.32 -28.90 13.01
C ALA A 234 15.71 -28.05 11.88
N THR A 235 16.31 -26.89 11.58
CA THR A 235 15.83 -25.96 10.56
C THR A 235 15.88 -26.58 9.17
N VAL A 236 17.02 -27.14 8.76
CA VAL A 236 17.16 -27.78 7.44
C VAL A 236 16.19 -28.94 7.28
N THR A 237 16.06 -29.81 8.31
CA THR A 237 15.13 -30.95 8.29
C THR A 237 13.67 -30.48 8.12
N ALA A 238 13.29 -29.40 8.81
CA ALA A 238 11.93 -28.84 8.69
C ALA A 238 11.69 -28.22 7.32
N LEU A 239 12.65 -27.45 6.77
CA LEU A 239 12.53 -26.83 5.45
C LEU A 239 12.43 -27.90 4.34
N GLU A 240 13.30 -28.91 4.33
CA GLU A 240 13.23 -30.02 3.39
C GLU A 240 11.88 -30.76 3.45
N LYS A 241 11.30 -30.86 4.66
CA LYS A 241 9.99 -31.49 4.83
C LYS A 241 8.88 -30.67 4.19
N ILE A 242 8.78 -29.37 4.45
CA ILE A 242 7.72 -28.53 3.86
C ILE A 242 7.89 -28.38 2.35
N GLU A 243 9.12 -28.29 1.85
CA GLU A 243 9.43 -28.31 0.41
C GLU A 243 8.91 -29.59 -0.24
N SER A 244 9.19 -30.77 0.36
CA SER A 244 8.69 -32.07 -0.12
C SER A 244 7.16 -32.19 -0.11
N MET A 245 6.47 -31.39 0.70
CA MET A 245 5.01 -31.31 0.75
C MET A 245 4.41 -30.28 -0.26
N GLY A 246 5.25 -29.61 -1.05
CA GLY A 246 4.82 -28.71 -2.11
C GLY A 246 4.60 -27.27 -1.66
N PHE A 247 5.30 -26.79 -0.64
CA PHE A 247 5.19 -25.41 -0.15
C PHE A 247 5.44 -24.39 -1.26
N ASP A 248 6.44 -24.62 -2.10
CA ASP A 248 6.77 -23.72 -3.22
C ASP A 248 5.63 -23.62 -4.22
N ALA A 249 4.96 -24.74 -4.52
CA ALA A 249 3.79 -24.73 -5.40
C ALA A 249 2.60 -24.00 -4.80
N MET A 250 2.38 -24.12 -3.48
CA MET A 250 1.33 -23.36 -2.78
C MET A 250 1.62 -21.86 -2.79
N TYR A 251 2.87 -21.45 -2.58
CA TYR A 251 3.26 -20.05 -2.65
C TYR A 251 3.12 -19.50 -4.07
N HIS A 252 3.51 -20.27 -5.09
CA HIS A 252 3.29 -19.90 -6.49
C HIS A 252 1.81 -19.65 -6.80
N GLU A 253 0.91 -20.52 -6.30
CA GLU A 253 -0.53 -20.36 -6.49
C GLU A 253 -1.07 -19.12 -5.77
N PHE A 254 -0.56 -18.81 -4.56
CA PHE A 254 -0.90 -17.56 -3.87
C PHE A 254 -0.56 -16.32 -4.72
N VAL A 255 0.64 -16.29 -5.31
CA VAL A 255 1.08 -15.19 -6.20
C VAL A 255 0.15 -15.10 -7.42
N LYS A 256 -0.05 -16.20 -8.11
CA LYS A 256 -0.87 -16.28 -9.33
C LYS A 256 -2.31 -15.78 -9.10
N VAL A 257 -2.99 -16.33 -8.10
CA VAL A 257 -4.39 -15.95 -7.77
C VAL A 257 -4.49 -14.49 -7.37
N SER A 258 -3.50 -13.96 -6.62
CA SER A 258 -3.46 -12.54 -6.24
C SER A 258 -3.37 -11.63 -7.47
N VAL A 259 -2.50 -11.95 -8.43
CA VAL A 259 -2.35 -11.19 -9.68
C VAL A 259 -3.62 -11.25 -10.53
N GLU A 260 -4.16 -12.46 -10.74
CA GLU A 260 -5.37 -12.67 -11.53
C GLU A 260 -6.56 -11.87 -10.97
N HIS A 261 -6.79 -11.95 -9.66
CA HIS A 261 -7.88 -11.24 -9.01
C HIS A 261 -7.69 -9.71 -9.02
N CYS A 262 -6.46 -9.23 -8.90
CA CYS A 262 -6.16 -7.79 -9.04
C CYS A 262 -6.64 -7.25 -10.40
N ARG A 263 -6.35 -7.98 -11.47
CA ARG A 263 -6.80 -7.62 -12.83
C ARG A 263 -8.32 -7.67 -12.97
N GLU A 264 -8.98 -8.66 -12.34
CA GLU A 264 -10.45 -8.75 -12.32
C GLU A 264 -11.09 -7.56 -11.60
N LEU A 265 -10.50 -7.10 -10.48
CA LEU A 265 -10.98 -5.91 -9.77
C LEU A 265 -10.95 -4.66 -10.65
N GLY A 266 -9.91 -4.50 -11.46
CA GLY A 266 -9.79 -3.40 -12.42
C GLY A 266 -10.86 -3.40 -13.49
N ASN A 267 -11.54 -4.52 -13.76
CA ASN A 267 -12.65 -4.60 -14.71
C ASN A 267 -14.02 -4.20 -14.10
N GLN A 268 -14.07 -3.88 -12.80
CA GLN A 268 -15.31 -3.49 -12.11
C GLN A 268 -15.59 -1.97 -12.13
N LYS A 269 -14.70 -1.19 -12.73
CA LYS A 269 -14.76 0.27 -12.86
C LYS A 269 -15.80 0.72 -13.90
#